data_668eb3b25d52fa6506cdcfadb89fce16
#
_entry.id   668eb3b25d52fa6506cdcfadb89fce16
#
_cell.length_a   1.000
_cell.length_b   1.000
_cell.length_c   1.000
_cell.angle_alpha   90.00
_cell.angle_beta   90.00
_cell.angle_gamma   90.00
#
_symmetry.space_group_name_H-M   'P 1'
#
loop_
_entity.id
_entity.type
_entity.pdbx_description
1 polymer ?
#
loop_
_entity_poly.entity_id
_entity_poly.type
_entity_poly.pdbx_seq_one_letter_code
_entity_poly.pdbx_strand_id
1 'polypeptide(L)'
;TNDFLTYGDGLGNMQSWANLPIVAHEITHGYDDKGRKFDGDGNLNDWWSEEDGQLFQKKTEIMVSSVEKYVYKDEETGKEHKMNPQLTMGENLADIGGLSLSMKALLKHLSEKNADKTRIRASLRVFFKSWANVWKQNIKKDRRVMLLNVDPHAPTDFRGNLVQHMDEFYDVFDITESDPMYLEPKDRMKMW
;
A
#
# COMPACT_ATOMS: atom_id res chain seq x y z
N THR A 1 -9.85 1.71 24.18
CA THR A 1 -10.06 1.98 22.74
C THR A 1 -9.66 3.40 22.32
N ASN A 2 -9.62 4.35 23.25
CA ASN A 2 -9.17 5.73 22.96
C ASN A 2 -7.65 5.89 23.05
N ASP A 3 -6.94 4.98 23.68
CA ASP A 3 -5.49 5.04 23.86
C ASP A 3 -4.70 4.87 22.53
N PHE A 4 -5.36 4.31 21.53
CA PHE A 4 -4.78 4.12 20.21
C PHE A 4 -4.53 5.44 19.45
N LEU A 5 -5.32 6.48 19.75
CA LEU A 5 -5.28 7.76 19.06
C LEU A 5 -4.78 8.93 19.94
N THR A 6 -4.70 8.75 21.25
CA THR A 6 -4.51 9.86 22.18
C THR A 6 -3.22 9.84 22.97
N TYR A 7 -2.37 8.84 22.80
CA TYR A 7 -1.18 8.72 23.61
C TYR A 7 0.01 9.50 23.05
N GLY A 8 0.43 10.51 23.78
CA GLY A 8 1.65 11.28 23.56
C GLY A 8 1.45 12.56 22.77
N ASP A 9 2.29 13.49 23.06
CA ASP A 9 2.54 14.81 22.46
C ASP A 9 2.94 14.79 20.97
N GLY A 10 2.36 13.86 20.22
CA GLY A 10 2.25 13.89 18.78
C GLY A 10 3.27 13.09 17.98
N LEU A 11 4.37 12.60 18.55
CA LEU A 11 5.33 11.75 17.82
C LEU A 11 5.55 10.39 18.50
N GLY A 12 5.29 10.28 19.80
CA GLY A 12 5.56 9.07 20.60
C GLY A 12 4.71 7.85 20.23
N ASN A 13 3.55 8.03 19.60
CA ASN A 13 2.61 6.95 19.31
C ASN A 13 2.30 6.73 17.86
N MET A 14 3.15 7.19 16.99
CA MET A 14 2.97 6.95 15.56
C MET A 14 3.17 5.48 15.18
N GLN A 15 3.65 4.65 16.09
CA GLN A 15 3.66 3.20 15.92
C GLN A 15 2.23 2.61 15.88
N SER A 16 1.27 3.25 16.57
CA SER A 16 -0.13 2.87 16.49
C SER A 16 -0.76 3.22 15.12
N TRP A 17 -0.31 4.30 14.49
CA TRP A 17 -0.70 4.64 13.13
C TRP A 17 -0.11 3.68 12.09
N ALA A 18 0.99 2.98 12.39
CA ALA A 18 1.55 1.94 11.55
C ALA A 18 0.66 0.68 11.47
N ASN A 19 -0.16 0.42 12.50
CA ASN A 19 -1.09 -0.71 12.50
C ASN A 19 -2.43 -0.37 11.82
N LEU A 20 -2.78 0.90 11.71
CA LEU A 20 -4.02 1.31 11.05
C LEU A 20 -4.09 0.89 9.57
N PRO A 21 -2.99 0.96 8.78
CA PRO A 21 -2.98 0.44 7.43
C PRO A 21 -3.29 -1.06 7.33
N ILE A 22 -2.94 -1.86 8.33
CA ILE A 22 -3.26 -3.29 8.34
C ILE A 22 -4.78 -3.49 8.51
N VAL A 23 -5.41 -2.78 9.45
CA VAL A 23 -6.88 -2.83 9.61
C VAL A 23 -7.59 -2.33 8.36
N ALA A 24 -7.12 -1.25 7.78
CA ALA A 24 -7.69 -0.68 6.56
C ALA A 24 -7.43 -1.57 5.33
N HIS A 25 -6.33 -2.33 5.30
CA HIS A 25 -6.04 -3.38 4.32
C HIS A 25 -7.13 -4.47 4.37
N GLU A 26 -7.43 -5.02 5.55
CA GLU A 26 -8.47 -6.05 5.69
C GLU A 26 -9.85 -5.53 5.25
N ILE A 27 -10.18 -4.28 5.56
CA ILE A 27 -11.42 -3.65 5.08
C ILE A 27 -11.42 -3.53 3.54
N THR A 28 -10.27 -3.22 2.95
CA THR A 28 -10.14 -3.03 1.51
C THR A 28 -10.34 -4.33 0.73
N HIS A 29 -10.10 -5.51 1.34
CA HIS A 29 -10.39 -6.79 0.70
C HIS A 29 -11.84 -6.96 0.27
N GLY A 30 -12.79 -6.28 0.91
CA GLY A 30 -14.18 -6.24 0.43
C GLY A 30 -14.36 -5.58 -0.95
N TYR A 31 -13.33 -4.87 -1.44
CA TYR A 31 -13.36 -4.06 -2.67
C TYR A 31 -12.20 -4.41 -3.62
N ASP A 32 -11.42 -5.44 -3.34
CA ASP A 32 -10.36 -5.92 -4.22
C ASP A 32 -10.93 -6.67 -5.45
N ASP A 33 -10.08 -7.25 -6.26
CA ASP A 33 -10.45 -7.98 -7.49
C ASP A 33 -11.36 -9.19 -7.26
N LYS A 34 -11.37 -9.73 -6.04
CA LYS A 34 -12.21 -10.87 -5.63
C LYS A 34 -13.37 -10.42 -4.75
N GLY A 35 -13.10 -9.64 -3.70
CA GLY A 35 -14.09 -9.22 -2.72
C GLY A 35 -15.21 -8.37 -3.31
N ARG A 36 -14.90 -7.50 -4.29
CA ARG A 36 -15.90 -6.69 -4.99
C ARG A 36 -17.03 -7.50 -5.68
N LYS A 37 -16.82 -8.80 -5.86
CA LYS A 37 -17.81 -9.72 -6.45
C LYS A 37 -18.85 -10.23 -5.46
N PHE A 38 -18.69 -9.87 -4.19
CA PHE A 38 -19.63 -10.25 -3.13
C PHE A 38 -20.37 -9.00 -2.67
N ASP A 39 -21.69 -9.15 -2.47
CA ASP A 39 -22.55 -8.10 -1.92
C ASP A 39 -22.40 -7.97 -0.40
N GLY A 40 -23.13 -7.03 0.22
CA GLY A 40 -23.10 -6.78 1.66
C GLY A 40 -23.61 -7.94 2.52
N ASP A 41 -24.31 -8.91 1.93
CA ASP A 41 -24.79 -10.12 2.59
C ASP A 41 -23.84 -11.32 2.38
N GLY A 42 -22.74 -11.11 1.63
CA GLY A 42 -21.74 -12.12 1.35
C GLY A 42 -22.10 -13.07 0.21
N ASN A 43 -23.11 -12.75 -0.57
CA ASN A 43 -23.47 -13.54 -1.75
C ASN A 43 -22.58 -13.17 -2.93
N LEU A 44 -22.22 -14.17 -3.75
CA LEU A 44 -21.54 -13.91 -5.01
C LEU A 44 -22.52 -13.22 -5.97
N ASN A 45 -22.39 -11.93 -6.07
CA ASN A 45 -23.29 -11.06 -6.82
C ASN A 45 -22.51 -9.85 -7.37
N ASP A 46 -22.52 -9.67 -8.68
CA ASP A 46 -21.90 -8.49 -9.31
C ASP A 46 -22.83 -7.30 -9.17
N TRP A 47 -22.66 -6.56 -8.07
CA TRP A 47 -23.49 -5.42 -7.67
C TRP A 47 -22.92 -4.07 -8.15
N TRP A 48 -21.73 -4.09 -8.75
CA TRP A 48 -21.11 -2.89 -9.30
C TRP A 48 -21.76 -2.51 -10.64
N SER A 49 -21.80 -1.23 -10.95
CA SER A 49 -22.18 -0.80 -12.29
C SER A 49 -21.11 -1.22 -13.31
N GLU A 50 -21.51 -1.34 -14.57
CA GLU A 50 -20.56 -1.63 -15.64
C GLU A 50 -19.46 -0.56 -15.72
N GLU A 51 -19.84 0.72 -15.54
CA GLU A 51 -18.91 1.85 -15.52
C GLU A 51 -17.88 1.74 -14.39
N ASP A 52 -18.33 1.43 -13.16
CA ASP A 52 -17.42 1.22 -12.02
C ASP A 52 -16.48 0.04 -12.26
N GLY A 53 -17.00 -1.03 -12.83
CA GLY A 53 -16.20 -2.20 -13.21
C GLY A 53 -15.11 -1.86 -14.21
N GLN A 54 -15.41 -1.07 -15.24
CA GLN A 54 -14.43 -0.61 -16.24
C GLN A 54 -13.40 0.35 -15.63
N LEU A 55 -13.81 1.26 -14.75
CA LEU A 55 -12.88 2.15 -14.04
C LEU A 55 -11.95 1.37 -13.12
N PHE A 56 -12.47 0.39 -12.40
CA PHE A 56 -11.66 -0.50 -11.56
C PHE A 56 -10.62 -1.25 -12.42
N GLN A 57 -11.03 -1.80 -13.55
CA GLN A 57 -10.11 -2.51 -14.44
C GLN A 57 -8.95 -1.63 -14.90
N LYS A 58 -9.22 -0.39 -15.32
CA LYS A 58 -8.18 0.58 -15.70
C LYS A 58 -7.21 0.88 -14.55
N LYS A 59 -7.72 0.98 -13.32
CA LYS A 59 -6.87 1.18 -12.15
C LYS A 59 -5.99 -0.05 -11.87
N THR A 60 -6.54 -1.26 -11.98
CA THR A 60 -5.77 -2.49 -11.75
C THR A 60 -4.67 -2.70 -12.79
N GLU A 61 -4.81 -2.21 -14.02
CA GLU A 61 -3.75 -2.24 -15.05
C GLU A 61 -2.48 -1.48 -14.61
N ILE A 62 -2.63 -0.39 -13.85
CA ILE A 62 -1.49 0.33 -13.26
C ILE A 62 -0.74 -0.58 -12.27
N MET A 63 -1.47 -1.32 -11.43
CA MET A 63 -0.86 -2.26 -10.50
C MET A 63 -0.20 -3.43 -11.23
N VAL A 64 -0.82 -3.98 -12.27
CA VAL A 64 -0.19 -5.01 -13.13
C VAL A 64 1.15 -4.52 -13.65
N SER A 65 1.18 -3.31 -14.23
CA SER A 65 2.41 -2.71 -14.76
C SER A 65 3.48 -2.51 -13.68
N SER A 66 3.09 -2.17 -12.45
CA SER A 66 4.03 -2.04 -11.31
C SER A 66 4.61 -3.39 -10.90
N VAL A 67 3.78 -4.44 -10.84
CA VAL A 67 4.22 -5.81 -10.50
C VAL A 67 5.13 -6.39 -11.59
N GLU A 68 4.84 -6.16 -12.86
CA GLU A 68 5.66 -6.64 -13.99
C GLU A 68 7.06 -6.04 -14.02
N LYS A 69 7.23 -4.81 -13.51
CA LYS A 69 8.55 -4.16 -13.38
C LYS A 69 9.38 -4.74 -12.24
N TYR A 70 8.77 -5.47 -11.30
CA TYR A 70 9.50 -6.08 -10.20
C TYR A 70 10.24 -7.32 -10.65
N VAL A 71 11.55 -7.35 -10.40
CA VAL A 71 12.44 -8.49 -10.68
C VAL A 71 13.30 -8.74 -9.46
N TYR A 72 13.23 -9.94 -8.91
CA TYR A 72 14.20 -10.43 -7.95
C TYR A 72 15.33 -11.13 -8.70
N LYS A 73 16.53 -10.55 -8.67
CA LYS A 73 17.72 -11.14 -9.25
C LYS A 73 18.50 -11.90 -8.17
N ASP A 74 18.70 -13.18 -8.40
CA ASP A 74 19.56 -14.02 -7.59
C ASP A 74 21.02 -13.67 -7.86
N GLU A 75 21.71 -13.12 -6.86
CA GLU A 75 23.08 -12.65 -6.98
C GLU A 75 24.11 -13.78 -7.26
N GLU A 76 23.84 -15.01 -6.81
CA GLU A 76 24.73 -16.14 -6.98
C GLU A 76 24.62 -16.77 -8.37
N THR A 77 23.40 -16.89 -8.87
CA THR A 77 23.13 -17.58 -10.14
C THR A 77 22.89 -16.61 -11.30
N GLY A 78 22.64 -15.34 -10.99
CA GLY A 78 22.20 -14.32 -11.96
C GLY A 78 20.79 -14.53 -12.50
N LYS A 79 20.06 -15.54 -12.00
CA LYS A 79 18.70 -15.84 -12.44
C LYS A 79 17.72 -14.80 -11.98
N GLU A 80 16.82 -14.40 -12.86
CA GLU A 80 15.73 -13.46 -12.58
C GLU A 80 14.44 -14.22 -12.27
N HIS A 81 13.72 -13.71 -11.24
CA HIS A 81 12.44 -14.24 -10.81
C HIS A 81 11.43 -13.09 -10.77
N LYS A 82 10.25 -13.31 -11.36
CA LYS A 82 9.18 -12.33 -11.46
C LYS A 82 8.00 -12.72 -10.56
N MET A 83 7.23 -11.75 -10.14
CA MET A 83 5.92 -11.98 -9.51
C MET A 83 4.85 -12.26 -10.56
N ASN A 84 3.79 -12.94 -10.11
CA ASN A 84 2.57 -13.09 -10.90
C ASN A 84 1.58 -11.97 -10.53
N PRO A 85 1.27 -11.02 -11.44
CA PRO A 85 0.37 -9.91 -11.15
C PRO A 85 -1.04 -10.36 -10.71
N GLN A 86 -1.58 -11.40 -11.33
CA GLN A 86 -2.91 -11.89 -11.00
C GLN A 86 -2.96 -12.58 -9.63
N LEU A 87 -1.89 -13.26 -9.24
CA LEU A 87 -1.78 -13.89 -7.93
C LEU A 87 -1.74 -12.84 -6.81
N THR A 88 -1.01 -11.75 -7.02
CA THR A 88 -0.75 -10.74 -5.96
C THR A 88 -1.69 -9.54 -6.02
N MET A 89 -2.62 -9.49 -6.97
CA MET A 89 -3.48 -8.33 -7.21
C MET A 89 -4.26 -7.91 -5.97
N GLY A 90 -5.04 -8.82 -5.37
CA GLY A 90 -5.90 -8.50 -4.23
C GLY A 90 -5.11 -7.91 -3.06
N GLU A 91 -3.98 -8.52 -2.70
CA GLU A 91 -3.12 -8.08 -1.62
C GLU A 91 -2.49 -6.69 -1.89
N ASN A 92 -2.05 -6.46 -3.13
CA ASN A 92 -1.49 -5.15 -3.51
C ASN A 92 -2.56 -4.05 -3.51
N LEU A 93 -3.79 -4.36 -3.94
CA LEU A 93 -4.94 -3.44 -3.86
C LEU A 93 -5.28 -3.11 -2.41
N ALA A 94 -5.31 -4.14 -1.56
CA ALA A 94 -5.59 -4.00 -0.14
C ALA A 94 -4.52 -3.13 0.56
N ASP A 95 -3.25 -3.29 0.22
CA ASP A 95 -2.16 -2.44 0.73
C ASP A 95 -2.31 -0.97 0.31
N ILE A 96 -2.60 -0.70 -0.96
CA ILE A 96 -2.82 0.67 -1.46
C ILE A 96 -4.05 1.30 -0.78
N GLY A 97 -5.14 0.55 -0.65
CA GLY A 97 -6.34 0.99 0.06
C GLY A 97 -6.06 1.27 1.54
N GLY A 98 -5.34 0.36 2.19
CA GLY A 98 -4.92 0.47 3.58
C GLY A 98 -4.07 1.72 3.84
N LEU A 99 -3.05 1.95 3.01
CA LEU A 99 -2.22 3.16 3.06
C LEU A 99 -3.05 4.43 2.87
N SER A 100 -3.89 4.47 1.82
CA SER A 100 -4.69 5.66 1.48
C SER A 100 -5.68 6.02 2.59
N LEU A 101 -6.47 5.05 3.08
CA LEU A 101 -7.46 5.28 4.14
C LEU A 101 -6.81 5.72 5.44
N SER A 102 -5.72 5.07 5.82
CA SER A 102 -5.01 5.40 7.06
C SER A 102 -4.35 6.78 7.01
N MET A 103 -3.78 7.15 5.87
CA MET A 103 -3.22 8.48 5.65
C MET A 103 -4.31 9.56 5.71
N LYS A 104 -5.46 9.35 5.05
CA LYS A 104 -6.62 10.27 5.13
C LYS A 104 -7.11 10.42 6.58
N ALA A 105 -7.18 9.32 7.34
CA ALA A 105 -7.56 9.36 8.76
C ALA A 105 -6.55 10.16 9.59
N LEU A 106 -5.25 9.96 9.37
CA LEU A 106 -4.20 10.75 10.02
C LEU A 106 -4.32 12.24 9.71
N LEU A 107 -4.47 12.60 8.43
CA LEU A 107 -4.61 13.99 8.00
C LEU A 107 -5.85 14.65 8.60
N LYS A 108 -6.98 13.93 8.63
CA LYS A 108 -8.22 14.40 9.29
C LYS A 108 -7.97 14.67 10.78
N HIS A 109 -7.36 13.73 11.49
CA HIS A 109 -7.02 13.91 12.91
C HIS A 109 -6.11 15.12 13.14
N LEU A 110 -5.08 15.29 12.34
CA LEU A 110 -4.17 16.43 12.44
C LEU A 110 -4.89 17.76 12.18
N SER A 111 -5.80 17.80 11.21
CA SER A 111 -6.64 18.96 10.93
C SER A 111 -7.55 19.32 12.12
N GLU A 112 -8.21 18.35 12.74
CA GLU A 112 -9.04 18.54 13.93
C GLU A 112 -8.23 19.05 15.15
N LYS A 113 -6.91 18.78 15.17
CA LYS A 113 -5.98 19.31 16.17
C LYS A 113 -5.32 20.63 15.78
N ASN A 114 -5.76 21.26 14.68
CA ASN A 114 -5.18 22.49 14.12
C ASN A 114 -3.65 22.40 13.93
N ALA A 115 -3.16 21.23 13.48
CA ALA A 115 -1.74 21.03 13.22
C ALA A 115 -1.29 21.94 12.07
N ASP A 116 -0.15 22.60 12.24
CA ASP A 116 0.49 23.37 11.18
C ASP A 116 1.14 22.47 10.11
N LYS A 117 1.56 23.07 9.02
CA LYS A 117 2.20 22.35 7.89
C LYS A 117 3.45 21.58 8.31
N THR A 118 4.24 22.13 9.24
CA THR A 118 5.47 21.48 9.73
C THR A 118 5.14 20.20 10.48
N ARG A 119 4.15 20.25 11.37
CA ARG A 119 3.68 19.07 12.11
C ARG A 119 3.06 18.03 11.18
N ILE A 120 2.24 18.45 10.23
CA ILE A 120 1.66 17.53 9.23
C ILE A 120 2.76 16.79 8.47
N ARG A 121 3.75 17.53 7.93
CA ARG A 121 4.88 16.95 7.20
C ARG A 121 5.69 15.97 8.07
N ALA A 122 6.01 16.35 9.30
CA ALA A 122 6.72 15.49 10.24
C ALA A 122 5.92 14.19 10.53
N SER A 123 4.62 14.30 10.74
CA SER A 123 3.73 13.17 10.99
C SER A 123 3.66 12.21 9.81
N LEU A 124 3.54 12.73 8.60
CA LEU A 124 3.55 11.91 7.37
C LEU A 124 4.89 11.21 7.16
N ARG A 125 6.04 11.89 7.46
CA ARG A 125 7.36 11.22 7.42
C ARG A 125 7.43 10.01 8.34
N VAL A 126 6.89 10.11 9.54
CA VAL A 126 6.85 8.99 10.48
C VAL A 126 5.90 7.92 9.98
N PHE A 127 4.71 8.28 9.47
CA PHE A 127 3.74 7.36 8.91
C PHE A 127 4.37 6.47 7.81
N PHE A 128 4.97 7.06 6.78
CA PHE A 128 5.61 6.31 5.70
C PHE A 128 6.80 5.46 6.17
N LYS A 129 7.63 5.99 7.10
CA LYS A 129 8.72 5.21 7.69
C LYS A 129 8.20 4.04 8.53
N SER A 130 7.09 4.21 9.23
CA SER A 130 6.46 3.14 10.00
C SER A 130 5.93 2.03 9.09
N TRP A 131 5.29 2.39 7.99
CA TRP A 131 4.91 1.43 6.95
C TRP A 131 6.10 0.61 6.47
N ALA A 132 7.18 1.26 6.04
CA ALA A 132 8.39 0.56 5.60
C ALA A 132 9.00 -0.34 6.69
N ASN A 133 8.88 0.05 7.97
CA ASN A 133 9.38 -0.75 9.08
C ASN A 133 8.58 -2.04 9.31
N VAL A 134 7.27 -2.03 9.08
CA VAL A 134 6.42 -3.24 9.22
C VAL A 134 6.91 -4.35 8.28
N TRP A 135 7.42 -3.98 7.10
CA TRP A 135 7.83 -4.91 6.06
C TRP A 135 9.31 -5.35 6.15
N LYS A 136 10.05 -4.89 7.16
CA LYS A 136 11.43 -5.35 7.36
C LYS A 136 11.45 -6.83 7.72
N GLN A 137 12.13 -7.63 6.90
CA GLN A 137 12.38 -9.04 7.21
C GLN A 137 13.68 -9.54 6.64
N ASN A 138 14.22 -10.59 7.28
CA ASN A 138 15.28 -11.41 6.73
C ASN A 138 14.67 -12.73 6.25
N ILE A 139 14.85 -13.05 4.98
CA ILE A 139 14.31 -14.25 4.37
C ILE A 139 15.41 -15.02 3.64
N LYS A 140 15.40 -16.35 3.79
CA LYS A 140 16.30 -17.21 3.02
C LYS A 140 15.92 -17.15 1.53
N LYS A 141 16.92 -17.15 0.67
CA LYS A 141 16.80 -17.06 -0.78
C LYS A 141 15.80 -18.07 -1.36
N ASP A 142 15.97 -19.36 -1.05
CA ASP A 142 15.10 -20.41 -1.60
C ASP A 142 13.61 -20.18 -1.20
N ARG A 143 13.38 -19.75 0.05
CA ARG A 143 12.04 -19.40 0.51
C ARG A 143 11.49 -18.21 -0.24
N ARG A 144 12.29 -17.17 -0.50
CA ARG A 144 11.86 -16.00 -1.27
C ARG A 144 11.43 -16.41 -2.68
N VAL A 145 12.24 -17.21 -3.37
CA VAL A 145 11.92 -17.71 -4.72
C VAL A 145 10.65 -18.57 -4.71
N MET A 146 10.49 -19.43 -3.71
CA MET A 146 9.28 -20.22 -3.55
C MET A 146 8.04 -19.33 -3.40
N LEU A 147 8.09 -18.35 -2.49
CA LEU A 147 6.96 -17.46 -2.21
C LEU A 147 6.56 -16.62 -3.44
N LEU A 148 7.50 -16.17 -4.26
CA LEU A 148 7.19 -15.46 -5.52
C LEU A 148 6.27 -16.26 -6.46
N ASN A 149 6.22 -17.59 -6.32
CA ASN A 149 5.42 -18.45 -7.18
C ASN A 149 4.08 -18.88 -6.57
N VAL A 150 3.96 -18.88 -5.22
CA VAL A 150 2.80 -19.51 -4.55
C VAL A 150 2.09 -18.60 -3.56
N ASP A 151 2.72 -17.51 -3.10
CA ASP A 151 2.14 -16.61 -2.10
C ASP A 151 1.33 -15.51 -2.80
N PRO A 152 0.06 -15.27 -2.40
CA PRO A 152 -0.71 -14.13 -2.88
C PRO A 152 -0.14 -12.79 -2.43
N HIS A 153 0.71 -12.77 -1.39
CA HIS A 153 1.38 -11.56 -0.94
C HIS A 153 2.64 -11.26 -1.76
N ALA A 154 2.78 -10.03 -2.18
CA ALA A 154 4.02 -9.56 -2.78
C ALA A 154 5.19 -9.60 -1.77
N PRO A 155 6.45 -9.69 -2.23
CA PRO A 155 7.61 -9.56 -1.36
C PRO A 155 7.58 -8.28 -0.52
N THR A 156 8.11 -8.35 0.69
CA THR A 156 8.02 -7.25 1.65
C THR A 156 8.72 -5.97 1.21
N ASP A 157 9.76 -6.06 0.39
CA ASP A 157 10.39 -4.90 -0.24
C ASP A 157 9.46 -4.24 -1.28
N PHE A 158 8.68 -5.00 -2.05
CA PHE A 158 7.67 -4.45 -2.94
C PHE A 158 6.55 -3.76 -2.12
N ARG A 159 6.00 -4.46 -1.11
CA ARG A 159 4.95 -3.91 -0.23
C ARG A 159 5.41 -2.62 0.46
N GLY A 160 6.63 -2.60 0.99
CA GLY A 160 7.23 -1.40 1.60
C GLY A 160 7.33 -0.22 0.64
N ASN A 161 7.58 -0.48 -0.64
CA ASN A 161 7.73 0.53 -1.67
C ASN A 161 6.40 1.02 -2.28
N LEU A 162 5.25 0.43 -1.93
CA LEU A 162 3.94 0.91 -2.39
C LEU A 162 3.64 2.36 -1.98
N VAL A 163 4.37 2.94 -1.05
CA VAL A 163 4.31 4.37 -0.71
C VAL A 163 4.54 5.29 -1.91
N GLN A 164 5.24 4.81 -2.94
CA GLN A 164 5.46 5.56 -4.19
C GLN A 164 4.17 5.82 -4.99
N HIS A 165 3.06 5.17 -4.65
CA HIS A 165 1.74 5.47 -5.23
C HIS A 165 1.00 6.62 -4.52
N MET A 166 1.51 7.11 -3.38
CA MET A 166 0.92 8.20 -2.60
C MET A 166 1.55 9.55 -3.00
N ASP A 167 0.74 10.51 -3.43
CA ASP A 167 1.26 11.83 -3.84
C ASP A 167 1.98 12.55 -2.69
N GLU A 168 1.46 12.40 -1.47
CA GLU A 168 2.03 12.98 -0.26
C GLU A 168 3.44 12.47 0.07
N PHE A 169 3.80 11.27 -0.41
CA PHE A 169 5.15 10.73 -0.27
C PHE A 169 6.19 11.62 -0.97
N TYR A 170 5.84 12.11 -2.15
CA TYR A 170 6.73 12.99 -2.94
C TYR A 170 6.97 14.31 -2.23
N ASP A 171 5.90 14.95 -1.75
CA ASP A 171 6.00 16.21 -1.02
C ASP A 171 6.79 16.06 0.29
N VAL A 172 6.59 14.96 1.00
CA VAL A 172 7.16 14.73 2.33
C VAL A 172 8.65 14.44 2.28
N PHE A 173 9.12 13.74 1.24
CA PHE A 173 10.52 13.33 1.09
C PHE A 173 11.27 14.11 0.02
N ASP A 174 10.63 15.12 -0.60
CA ASP A 174 11.20 15.94 -1.68
C ASP A 174 11.65 15.08 -2.89
N ILE A 175 10.84 14.04 -3.22
CA ILE A 175 11.14 13.10 -4.30
C ILE A 175 10.95 13.80 -5.65
N THR A 176 11.95 13.65 -6.52
CA THR A 176 11.99 14.22 -7.86
C THR A 176 12.14 13.12 -8.92
N GLU A 177 12.01 13.48 -10.19
CA GLU A 177 12.14 12.54 -11.33
C GLU A 177 13.49 11.81 -11.37
N SER A 178 14.52 12.36 -10.73
CA SER A 178 15.84 11.71 -10.64
C SER A 178 15.96 10.64 -9.56
N ASP A 179 14.95 10.51 -8.68
CA ASP A 179 14.98 9.57 -7.58
C ASP A 179 14.52 8.17 -8.02
N PRO A 180 15.16 7.09 -7.55
CA PRO A 180 14.80 5.73 -7.94
C PRO A 180 13.37 5.31 -7.54
N MET A 181 12.76 6.00 -6.59
CA MET A 181 11.38 5.75 -6.15
C MET A 181 10.35 6.64 -6.85
N TYR A 182 10.76 7.43 -7.83
CA TYR A 182 9.82 8.26 -8.57
C TYR A 182 8.95 7.41 -9.49
N LEU A 183 7.65 7.68 -9.45
CA LEU A 183 6.67 7.23 -10.44
C LEU A 183 5.98 8.43 -11.05
N GLU A 184 5.79 8.41 -12.36
CA GLU A 184 4.96 9.38 -13.04
C GLU A 184 3.55 9.43 -12.41
N PRO A 185 2.91 10.60 -12.29
CA PRO A 185 1.57 10.71 -11.70
C PRO A 185 0.52 9.78 -12.33
N LYS A 186 0.63 9.52 -13.64
CA LYS A 186 -0.25 8.58 -14.38
C LYS A 186 -0.04 7.11 -13.98
N ASP A 187 1.15 6.78 -13.47
CA ASP A 187 1.55 5.43 -13.06
C ASP A 187 1.31 5.20 -11.55
N ARG A 188 0.76 6.21 -10.84
CA ARG A 188 0.40 6.09 -9.43
C ARG A 188 -1.02 5.56 -9.30
N MET A 189 -1.14 4.37 -8.76
CA MET A 189 -2.45 3.80 -8.50
C MET A 189 -3.15 4.50 -7.34
N LYS A 190 -4.43 4.81 -7.50
CA LYS A 190 -5.31 5.37 -6.46
C LYS A 190 -6.53 4.49 -6.34
N MET A 191 -6.69 3.86 -5.18
CA MET A 191 -7.84 3.00 -4.89
C MET A 191 -9.10 3.85 -4.58
N TRP A 192 -8.90 4.89 -3.77
CA TRP A 192 -9.95 5.79 -3.28
C TRP A 192 -9.73 7.23 -3.72
#